data_ad50d8f03cf2e268c913df641fc282bb
#
_entry.id   ad50d8f03cf2e268c913df641fc282bb
#
_cell.length_a   1.000
_cell.length_b   1.000
_cell.length_c   1.000
_cell.angle_alpha   90.00
_cell.angle_beta   90.00
_cell.angle_gamma   90.00
#
_symmetry.space_group_name_H-M   'P 1'
#
loop_
_entity.id
_entity.type
_entity.pdbx_description
1 polymer ?
#
loop_
_entity_poly.entity_id
_entity_poly.type
_entity_poly.pdbx_seq_one_letter_code
_entity_poly.pdbx_strand_id
1 'polypeptide(L)'
;MSPGGPPEGEKKRKSIKEISPIDVYKLLPRTNCAECGEANCMAFATRLVNGELLLADCPPLFTPEYQASHEKLDRLLAPPVRTVTIGTGSNAINIGGKYVLQRHDFTYHNPTPIAIDVHDLMPEAELLDRIRQIEGFSYNYIGRTLTLNAICVRSVSGDATTFGNAVRTVIRASHYPLILCTLDPAVMAAGLAEAKEHRPLIYAATESNWKEMADLALAHKAPLAVFAPNDLALLRSLVKTLLSCGIQDLVLDPGTFVEEGLPDTIANFTAIRAAACKQFDELFGFPLLGVPLTVWTGTELSDDVLKWRETLTASVLLSRYADLLIMHSLDGWVLLPQLIWRFNLYTDPRKPVSVEAGVRTFGRPRSEEH
;
A
#
# COMPACT_ATOMS: atom_id res chain seq x y z
N MET A 1 26.60 -11.58 35.96
CA MET A 1 25.14 -11.43 35.99
C MET A 1 24.64 -11.68 34.58
N SER A 2 24.05 -12.83 34.34
CA SER A 2 23.47 -13.19 33.02
C SER A 2 22.19 -12.39 32.82
N PRO A 3 21.91 -11.87 31.59
CA PRO A 3 20.65 -11.22 31.31
C PRO A 3 19.52 -12.26 31.31
N GLY A 4 18.47 -11.98 32.07
CA GLY A 4 17.30 -12.83 32.21
C GLY A 4 16.65 -13.11 30.85
N GLY A 5 16.36 -14.37 30.60
CA GLY A 5 15.59 -14.81 29.43
C GLY A 5 14.16 -14.22 29.45
N PRO A 6 13.50 -14.19 28.30
CA PRO A 6 12.13 -13.68 28.19
C PRO A 6 11.15 -14.50 29.07
N PRO A 7 10.07 -13.87 29.57
CA PRO A 7 9.11 -14.55 30.41
C PRO A 7 8.45 -15.73 29.69
N GLU A 8 8.42 -16.87 30.35
CA GLU A 8 7.72 -18.07 29.89
C GLU A 8 6.20 -17.78 29.80
N GLY A 9 5.65 -17.83 28.58
CA GLY A 9 4.21 -17.83 28.41
C GLY A 9 3.63 -17.24 27.14
N GLU A 10 4.34 -16.41 26.37
CA GLU A 10 3.82 -15.93 25.09
C GLU A 10 4.06 -16.97 23.98
N LYS A 11 2.96 -17.63 23.56
CA LYS A 11 3.01 -18.48 22.37
C LYS A 11 3.47 -17.62 21.19
N LYS A 12 4.64 -17.94 20.65
CA LYS A 12 5.22 -17.29 19.46
C LYS A 12 4.14 -17.19 18.36
N ARG A 13 3.91 -15.97 17.84
CA ARG A 13 2.96 -15.76 16.73
C ARG A 13 3.36 -16.63 15.55
N LYS A 14 2.40 -17.33 14.97
CA LYS A 14 2.62 -18.21 13.82
C LYS A 14 2.48 -17.43 12.52
N SER A 15 3.30 -17.76 11.53
CA SER A 15 3.04 -17.35 10.15
C SER A 15 1.73 -17.96 9.66
N ILE A 16 1.03 -17.30 8.73
CA ILE A 16 -0.21 -17.85 8.15
C ILE A 16 -0.01 -19.25 7.55
N LYS A 17 1.17 -19.55 7.04
CA LYS A 17 1.55 -20.89 6.53
C LYS A 17 1.62 -21.96 7.63
N GLU A 18 1.79 -21.54 8.88
CA GLU A 18 1.87 -22.45 10.05
C GLU A 18 0.51 -22.58 10.74
N ILE A 19 -0.49 -21.80 10.32
CA ILE A 19 -1.86 -21.88 10.83
C ILE A 19 -2.55 -23.05 10.14
N SER A 20 -2.95 -24.03 10.94
CA SER A 20 -3.73 -25.17 10.43
C SER A 20 -5.19 -24.76 10.22
N PRO A 21 -5.86 -25.22 9.14
CA PRO A 21 -7.31 -25.10 9.01
C PRO A 21 -8.08 -25.64 10.24
N ILE A 22 -7.54 -26.62 10.93
CA ILE A 22 -8.12 -27.18 12.17
C ILE A 22 -8.07 -26.14 13.32
N ASP A 23 -7.01 -25.33 13.42
CA ASP A 23 -6.92 -24.30 14.45
C ASP A 23 -7.99 -23.21 14.24
N VAL A 24 -8.23 -22.84 12.99
CA VAL A 24 -9.31 -21.92 12.59
C VAL A 24 -10.68 -22.56 12.83
N TYR A 25 -10.88 -23.80 12.37
CA TYR A 25 -12.16 -24.53 12.53
C TYR A 25 -12.62 -24.62 13.99
N LYS A 26 -11.70 -24.81 14.95
CA LYS A 26 -12.01 -24.86 16.39
C LYS A 26 -12.64 -23.58 16.93
N LEU A 27 -12.35 -22.44 16.28
CA LEU A 27 -12.83 -21.11 16.64
C LEU A 27 -14.09 -20.69 15.86
N LEU A 28 -14.45 -21.41 14.80
CA LEU A 28 -15.67 -21.16 14.03
C LEU A 28 -16.92 -21.65 14.76
N PRO A 29 -18.11 -21.13 14.43
CA PRO A 29 -19.40 -21.56 14.99
C PRO A 29 -19.71 -23.06 14.81
N ARG A 30 -19.16 -23.70 13.80
CA ARG A 30 -19.33 -25.13 13.45
C ARG A 30 -20.79 -25.56 13.19
N THR A 31 -21.62 -24.60 12.81
CA THR A 31 -23.05 -24.84 12.51
C THR A 31 -23.26 -25.51 11.15
N ASN A 32 -22.26 -25.45 10.25
CA ASN A 32 -22.37 -25.92 8.87
C ASN A 32 -23.60 -25.35 8.13
N CYS A 33 -23.92 -24.08 8.41
CA CYS A 33 -25.14 -23.41 7.89
C CYS A 33 -25.09 -23.10 6.38
N ALA A 34 -23.91 -23.20 5.77
CA ALA A 34 -23.67 -22.87 4.37
C ALA A 34 -23.93 -21.39 3.97
N GLU A 35 -24.17 -20.51 4.94
CA GLU A 35 -24.43 -19.08 4.66
C GLU A 35 -23.21 -18.36 4.04
N CYS A 36 -22.00 -18.86 4.27
CA CYS A 36 -20.78 -18.39 3.65
C CYS A 36 -20.53 -18.92 2.22
N GLY A 37 -21.47 -19.70 1.68
CA GLY A 37 -21.36 -20.34 0.37
C GLY A 37 -20.54 -21.65 0.35
N GLU A 38 -19.97 -22.08 1.50
CA GLU A 38 -19.19 -23.31 1.63
C GLU A 38 -20.04 -24.46 2.17
N ALA A 39 -19.73 -25.69 1.75
CA ALA A 39 -20.49 -26.88 2.13
C ALA A 39 -20.44 -27.15 3.66
N ASN A 40 -19.38 -26.73 4.34
CA ASN A 40 -19.21 -26.88 5.78
C ASN A 40 -18.15 -25.92 6.31
N CYS A 41 -18.11 -25.74 7.65
CA CYS A 41 -17.16 -24.84 8.30
C CYS A 41 -15.70 -25.27 8.17
N MET A 42 -15.39 -26.53 7.87
CA MET A 42 -14.01 -26.97 7.60
C MET A 42 -13.53 -26.49 6.23
N ALA A 43 -14.38 -26.56 5.20
CA ALA A 43 -14.10 -26.03 3.88
C ALA A 43 -13.87 -24.50 3.95
N PHE A 44 -14.73 -23.79 4.69
CA PHE A 44 -14.55 -22.37 4.97
C PHE A 44 -13.20 -22.08 5.67
N ALA A 45 -12.84 -22.84 6.71
CA ALA A 45 -11.58 -22.68 7.42
C ALA A 45 -10.37 -22.88 6.48
N THR A 46 -10.44 -23.86 5.58
CA THR A 46 -9.36 -24.14 4.60
C THR A 46 -9.20 -22.96 3.63
N ARG A 47 -10.28 -22.45 3.07
CA ARG A 47 -10.25 -21.32 2.13
C ARG A 47 -9.85 -20.02 2.82
N LEU A 48 -10.24 -19.84 4.08
CA LEU A 48 -9.86 -18.68 4.90
C LEU A 48 -8.34 -18.66 5.15
N VAL A 49 -7.73 -19.81 5.51
CA VAL A 49 -6.28 -19.93 5.68
C VAL A 49 -5.53 -19.73 4.36
N ASN A 50 -6.12 -20.13 3.24
CA ASN A 50 -5.56 -19.89 1.91
C ASN A 50 -5.72 -18.43 1.44
N GLY A 51 -6.46 -17.59 2.18
CA GLY A 51 -6.74 -16.22 1.80
C GLY A 51 -7.75 -16.08 0.64
N GLU A 52 -8.57 -17.09 0.42
CA GLU A 52 -9.59 -17.10 -0.63
C GLU A 52 -10.92 -16.53 -0.14
N LEU A 53 -11.14 -16.51 1.17
CA LEU A 53 -12.31 -15.95 1.85
C LEU A 53 -11.87 -15.05 3.01
N LEU A 54 -12.79 -14.22 3.48
CA LEU A 54 -12.60 -13.31 4.62
C LEU A 54 -13.45 -13.77 5.81
N LEU A 55 -13.11 -13.34 7.03
CA LEU A 55 -13.94 -13.59 8.23
C LEU A 55 -15.36 -13.04 8.05
N ALA A 56 -15.49 -11.90 7.34
CA ALA A 56 -16.77 -11.27 7.05
C ALA A 56 -17.74 -12.15 6.25
N ASP A 57 -17.24 -13.16 5.54
CA ASP A 57 -18.07 -14.09 4.77
C ASP A 57 -18.81 -15.11 5.64
N CYS A 58 -18.59 -15.12 6.97
CA CYS A 58 -19.26 -16.00 7.93
C CYS A 58 -20.23 -15.21 8.84
N PRO A 59 -21.51 -14.98 8.45
CA PRO A 59 -22.44 -14.17 9.23
C PRO A 59 -22.62 -14.64 10.68
N PRO A 60 -22.71 -15.95 11.00
CA PRO A 60 -22.87 -16.40 12.38
C PRO A 60 -21.71 -15.98 13.31
N LEU A 61 -20.50 -15.77 12.79
CA LEU A 61 -19.34 -15.38 13.57
C LEU A 61 -19.48 -13.98 14.20
N PHE A 62 -20.35 -13.13 13.65
CA PHE A 62 -20.59 -11.76 14.11
C PHE A 62 -21.71 -11.64 15.12
N THR A 63 -22.28 -12.76 15.55
CA THR A 63 -23.28 -12.76 16.63
C THR A 63 -22.61 -12.60 18.00
N PRO A 64 -23.31 -12.06 19.02
CA PRO A 64 -22.75 -11.87 20.37
C PRO A 64 -22.19 -13.15 21.00
N GLU A 65 -22.74 -14.31 20.65
CA GLU A 65 -22.30 -15.62 21.12
C GLU A 65 -20.85 -15.95 20.72
N TYR A 66 -20.45 -15.53 19.51
CA TYR A 66 -19.13 -15.86 18.93
C TYR A 66 -18.15 -14.70 18.96
N GLN A 67 -18.47 -13.58 19.61
CA GLN A 67 -17.60 -12.39 19.64
C GLN A 67 -16.18 -12.71 20.11
N ALA A 68 -16.02 -13.48 21.20
CA ALA A 68 -14.69 -13.87 21.69
C ALA A 68 -13.92 -14.76 20.71
N SER A 69 -14.62 -15.57 19.93
CA SER A 69 -14.03 -16.39 18.86
C SER A 69 -13.63 -15.54 17.66
N HIS A 70 -14.47 -14.58 17.27
CA HIS A 70 -14.18 -13.60 16.24
C HIS A 70 -12.92 -12.81 16.55
N GLU A 71 -12.79 -12.23 17.75
CA GLU A 71 -11.61 -11.49 18.17
C GLU A 71 -10.32 -12.34 18.18
N LYS A 72 -10.44 -13.63 18.52
CA LYS A 72 -9.30 -14.56 18.45
C LYS A 72 -8.91 -14.89 17.03
N LEU A 73 -9.89 -15.09 16.14
CA LEU A 73 -9.66 -15.35 14.71
C LEU A 73 -9.06 -14.14 14.03
N ASP A 74 -9.59 -12.96 14.33
CA ASP A 74 -9.09 -11.70 13.78
C ASP A 74 -7.61 -11.49 14.14
N ARG A 75 -7.25 -11.71 15.41
CA ARG A 75 -5.84 -11.66 15.85
C ARG A 75 -4.97 -12.77 15.25
N LEU A 76 -5.51 -13.99 15.11
CA LEU A 76 -4.78 -15.14 14.56
C LEU A 76 -4.47 -14.94 13.07
N LEU A 77 -5.44 -14.40 12.33
CA LEU A 77 -5.38 -14.23 10.87
C LEU A 77 -4.94 -12.82 10.45
N ALA A 78 -4.73 -11.90 11.40
CA ALA A 78 -4.27 -10.55 11.09
C ALA A 78 -2.97 -10.57 10.30
N PRO A 79 -2.87 -9.82 9.20
CA PRO A 79 -1.64 -9.74 8.45
C PRO A 79 -0.53 -9.08 9.30
N PRO A 80 0.72 -9.58 9.22
CA PRO A 80 1.86 -8.92 9.88
C PRO A 80 2.11 -7.51 9.34
N VAL A 81 1.66 -7.19 8.12
CA VAL A 81 1.62 -5.85 7.57
C VAL A 81 0.17 -5.39 7.50
N ARG A 82 -0.18 -4.39 8.26
CA ARG A 82 -1.55 -3.86 8.37
C ARG A 82 -2.04 -3.32 7.04
N THR A 83 -3.35 -3.33 6.84
CA THR A 83 -3.98 -2.62 5.73
C THR A 83 -4.23 -1.18 6.15
N VAL A 84 -3.89 -0.23 5.29
CA VAL A 84 -4.21 1.19 5.43
C VAL A 84 -5.05 1.61 4.23
N THR A 85 -6.14 2.34 4.50
CA THR A 85 -7.04 2.85 3.47
C THR A 85 -6.76 4.32 3.21
N ILE A 86 -6.61 4.72 1.96
CA ILE A 86 -6.48 6.10 1.51
C ILE A 86 -7.71 6.45 0.66
N GLY A 87 -8.31 7.59 0.91
CA GLY A 87 -9.56 7.99 0.26
C GLY A 87 -10.81 7.52 1.01
N THR A 88 -11.97 7.75 0.42
CA THR A 88 -13.29 7.40 0.96
C THR A 88 -14.20 6.81 -0.12
N GLY A 89 -15.22 6.07 0.31
CA GLY A 89 -16.22 5.49 -0.59
C GLY A 89 -15.67 4.45 -1.57
N SER A 90 -16.25 4.40 -2.76
CA SER A 90 -15.90 3.43 -3.81
C SER A 90 -14.53 3.66 -4.44
N ASN A 91 -13.98 4.85 -4.30
CA ASN A 91 -12.69 5.23 -4.88
C ASN A 91 -11.52 5.06 -3.90
N ALA A 92 -11.80 4.64 -2.65
CA ALA A 92 -10.76 4.36 -1.68
C ALA A 92 -9.83 3.24 -2.15
N ILE A 93 -8.55 3.38 -1.86
CA ILE A 93 -7.53 2.35 -2.12
C ILE A 93 -7.01 1.78 -0.81
N ASN A 94 -6.79 0.47 -0.81
CA ASN A 94 -6.17 -0.25 0.29
C ASN A 94 -4.72 -0.59 -0.05
N ILE A 95 -3.81 -0.30 0.87
CA ILE A 95 -2.39 -0.61 0.76
C ILE A 95 -1.95 -1.52 1.91
N GLY A 96 -0.89 -2.30 1.71
CA GLY A 96 -0.45 -3.27 2.73
C GLY A 96 -1.29 -4.54 2.76
N GLY A 97 -1.59 -5.05 3.94
CA GLY A 97 -2.31 -6.31 4.11
C GLY A 97 -1.50 -7.52 3.65
N LYS A 98 -0.18 -7.51 3.88
CA LYS A 98 0.72 -8.58 3.44
C LYS A 98 0.95 -9.60 4.54
N TYR A 99 0.81 -10.88 4.17
CA TYR A 99 0.90 -12.01 5.11
C TYR A 99 2.29 -12.65 5.15
N VAL A 100 3.04 -12.57 4.06
CA VAL A 100 4.31 -13.25 3.87
C VAL A 100 5.37 -12.33 3.29
N LEU A 101 6.64 -12.70 3.49
CA LEU A 101 7.76 -11.91 3.00
C LEU A 101 7.80 -11.89 1.47
N GLN A 102 7.60 -13.04 0.82
CA GLN A 102 7.79 -13.16 -0.63
C GLN A 102 6.46 -13.23 -1.37
N ARG A 103 6.37 -12.52 -2.47
CA ARG A 103 5.13 -12.39 -3.26
C ARG A 103 4.55 -13.71 -3.74
N HIS A 104 5.40 -14.66 -4.14
CA HIS A 104 4.98 -15.97 -4.64
C HIS A 104 4.51 -16.94 -3.54
N ASP A 105 4.69 -16.56 -2.28
CA ASP A 105 4.34 -17.40 -1.15
C ASP A 105 2.85 -17.38 -0.81
N PHE A 106 2.15 -16.30 -1.15
CA PHE A 106 0.75 -16.10 -0.81
C PHE A 106 0.07 -15.09 -1.74
N THR A 107 -1.25 -15.15 -1.87
CA THR A 107 -2.03 -14.20 -2.67
C THR A 107 -1.92 -12.78 -2.14
N TYR A 108 -1.73 -11.81 -3.03
CA TYR A 108 -1.79 -10.40 -2.70
C TYR A 108 -3.22 -9.88 -2.88
N HIS A 109 -3.88 -9.57 -1.76
CA HIS A 109 -5.22 -9.00 -1.79
C HIS A 109 -5.22 -7.55 -2.27
N ASN A 110 -4.19 -6.77 -1.89
CA ASN A 110 -4.04 -5.37 -2.26
C ASN A 110 -2.87 -5.23 -3.25
N PRO A 111 -3.12 -5.14 -4.57
CA PRO A 111 -2.09 -4.79 -5.55
C PRO A 111 -1.52 -3.41 -5.22
N THR A 112 -0.21 -3.22 -5.40
CA THR A 112 0.45 -1.94 -5.12
C THR A 112 -0.14 -0.82 -5.97
N PRO A 113 -0.81 0.19 -5.40
CA PRO A 113 -1.30 1.34 -6.15
C PRO A 113 -0.15 2.21 -6.65
N ILE A 114 -0.41 2.90 -7.76
CA ILE A 114 0.51 3.87 -8.34
C ILE A 114 -0.18 5.24 -8.32
N ALA A 115 0.45 6.19 -7.64
CA ALA A 115 0.08 7.59 -7.63
C ALA A 115 0.99 8.36 -8.59
N ILE A 116 0.44 9.31 -9.32
CA ILE A 116 1.20 10.24 -10.16
C ILE A 116 1.18 11.62 -9.51
N ASP A 117 2.33 12.29 -9.54
CA ASP A 117 2.43 13.62 -8.96
C ASP A 117 1.90 14.74 -9.87
N VAL A 118 1.40 15.75 -9.20
CA VAL A 118 1.19 17.11 -9.71
C VAL A 118 1.75 18.08 -8.68
N HIS A 119 2.02 19.32 -9.03
CA HIS A 119 2.54 20.29 -8.07
C HIS A 119 1.84 21.65 -8.18
N ASP A 120 1.88 22.40 -7.09
CA ASP A 120 1.17 23.65 -6.88
C ASP A 120 1.67 24.85 -7.70
N LEU A 121 2.84 24.75 -8.33
CA LEU A 121 3.35 25.75 -9.27
C LEU A 121 2.94 25.49 -10.73
N MET A 122 2.22 24.39 -11.01
CA MET A 122 1.70 24.17 -12.37
C MET A 122 0.65 25.21 -12.72
N PRO A 123 0.70 25.84 -13.92
CA PRO A 123 -0.42 26.62 -14.44
C PRO A 123 -1.71 25.76 -14.42
N GLU A 124 -2.85 26.40 -14.11
CA GLU A 124 -4.12 25.67 -13.96
C GLU A 124 -4.48 24.82 -15.18
N ALA A 125 -4.23 25.34 -16.38
CA ALA A 125 -4.51 24.61 -17.62
C ALA A 125 -3.65 23.34 -17.75
N GLU A 126 -2.37 23.40 -17.37
CA GLU A 126 -1.44 22.28 -17.37
C GLU A 126 -1.82 21.25 -16.28
N LEU A 127 -2.16 21.74 -15.08
CA LEU A 127 -2.63 20.91 -13.99
C LEU A 127 -3.86 20.11 -14.39
N LEU A 128 -4.87 20.76 -14.97
CA LEU A 128 -6.09 20.11 -15.45
C LEU A 128 -5.84 19.12 -16.58
N ASP A 129 -4.90 19.45 -17.49
CA ASP A 129 -4.54 18.53 -18.58
C ASP A 129 -3.85 17.28 -18.03
N ARG A 130 -2.91 17.45 -17.10
CA ARG A 130 -2.21 16.33 -16.46
C ARG A 130 -3.18 15.45 -15.66
N ILE A 131 -4.14 16.03 -14.94
CA ILE A 131 -5.19 15.27 -14.24
C ILE A 131 -6.00 14.43 -15.23
N ARG A 132 -6.41 15.02 -16.37
CA ARG A 132 -7.13 14.27 -17.42
C ARG A 132 -6.32 13.11 -17.99
N GLN A 133 -5.02 13.29 -18.17
CA GLN A 133 -4.12 12.23 -18.62
C GLN A 133 -4.01 11.11 -17.57
N ILE A 134 -3.93 11.45 -16.28
CA ILE A 134 -3.87 10.47 -15.18
C ILE A 134 -5.16 9.64 -15.13
N GLU A 135 -6.33 10.27 -15.15
CA GLU A 135 -7.62 9.56 -15.11
C GLU A 135 -7.91 8.78 -16.40
N GLY A 136 -7.48 9.32 -17.54
CA GLY A 136 -7.64 8.68 -18.83
C GLY A 136 -6.65 7.54 -19.10
N PHE A 137 -5.65 7.36 -18.25
CA PHE A 137 -4.66 6.29 -18.44
C PHE A 137 -5.31 4.93 -18.27
N SER A 138 -5.40 4.19 -19.36
CA SER A 138 -5.99 2.86 -19.37
C SER A 138 -5.30 1.98 -20.41
N TYR A 139 -4.97 0.77 -20.02
CA TYR A 139 -4.35 -0.22 -20.89
C TYR A 139 -4.94 -1.61 -20.65
N ASN A 140 -5.36 -2.29 -21.71
CA ASN A 140 -5.89 -3.63 -21.61
C ASN A 140 -4.79 -4.68 -21.78
N TYR A 141 -4.57 -5.49 -20.76
CA TYR A 141 -3.56 -6.54 -20.76
C TYR A 141 -4.13 -7.84 -20.22
N ILE A 142 -4.12 -8.88 -21.03
CA ILE A 142 -4.59 -10.25 -20.68
C ILE A 142 -5.97 -10.22 -20.00
N GLY A 143 -6.94 -9.51 -20.61
CA GLY A 143 -8.31 -9.42 -20.13
C GLY A 143 -8.51 -8.58 -18.87
N ARG A 144 -7.50 -7.81 -18.44
CA ARG A 144 -7.57 -6.89 -17.32
C ARG A 144 -7.30 -5.47 -17.78
N THR A 145 -8.12 -4.54 -17.33
CA THR A 145 -7.87 -3.10 -17.54
C THR A 145 -6.92 -2.60 -16.45
N LEU A 146 -5.77 -2.08 -16.89
CA LEU A 146 -4.76 -1.49 -16.02
C LEU A 146 -4.96 0.02 -15.97
N THR A 147 -5.09 0.58 -14.77
CA THR A 147 -5.32 2.00 -14.51
C THR A 147 -4.38 2.51 -13.42
N LEU A 148 -4.21 3.81 -13.32
CA LEU A 148 -3.61 4.48 -12.18
C LEU A 148 -4.59 4.52 -11.00
N ASN A 149 -4.15 4.95 -9.81
CA ASN A 149 -4.95 4.75 -8.60
C ASN A 149 -5.08 5.97 -7.71
N ALA A 150 -4.16 6.94 -7.78
CA ALA A 150 -4.15 8.11 -6.90
C ALA A 150 -3.39 9.28 -7.54
N ILE A 151 -3.60 10.47 -7.01
CA ILE A 151 -2.86 11.68 -7.37
C ILE A 151 -2.10 12.18 -6.15
N CYS A 152 -0.80 12.44 -6.32
CA CYS A 152 0.04 13.06 -5.31
C CYS A 152 0.16 14.56 -5.60
N VAL A 153 -0.39 15.41 -4.73
CA VAL A 153 -0.26 16.87 -4.84
C VAL A 153 0.93 17.31 -4.01
N ARG A 154 1.99 17.81 -4.68
CA ARG A 154 3.21 18.28 -4.01
C ARG A 154 3.20 19.80 -3.85
N SER A 155 3.58 20.27 -2.68
CA SER A 155 3.95 21.66 -2.49
C SER A 155 5.40 21.89 -2.93
N VAL A 156 5.58 22.66 -3.98
CA VAL A 156 6.87 23.16 -4.46
C VAL A 156 7.02 24.63 -4.10
N SER A 157 5.90 25.38 -4.01
CA SER A 157 5.89 26.78 -3.64
C SER A 157 6.25 27.04 -2.17
N GLY A 158 5.93 26.09 -1.27
CA GLY A 158 5.97 26.31 0.17
C GLY A 158 4.92 27.32 0.68
N ASP A 159 3.98 27.74 -0.19
CA ASP A 159 2.93 28.70 0.15
C ASP A 159 1.60 27.98 0.41
N ALA A 160 1.03 28.22 1.58
CA ALA A 160 -0.21 27.58 2.03
C ALA A 160 -1.41 27.86 1.12
N THR A 161 -1.51 29.10 0.61
CA THR A 161 -2.63 29.52 -0.26
C THR A 161 -2.52 28.87 -1.63
N THR A 162 -1.34 28.89 -2.21
CA THR A 162 -1.04 28.27 -3.51
C THR A 162 -1.29 26.76 -3.46
N PHE A 163 -0.80 26.09 -2.42
CA PHE A 163 -1.02 24.66 -2.22
C PHE A 163 -2.50 24.32 -2.02
N GLY A 164 -3.22 25.05 -1.17
CA GLY A 164 -4.65 24.85 -0.97
C GLY A 164 -5.45 25.02 -2.26
N ASN A 165 -5.12 26.03 -3.09
CA ASN A 165 -5.76 26.23 -4.39
C ASN A 165 -5.50 25.04 -5.35
N ALA A 166 -4.28 24.53 -5.41
CA ALA A 166 -3.95 23.37 -6.21
C ALA A 166 -4.73 22.12 -5.76
N VAL A 167 -4.78 21.86 -4.44
CA VAL A 167 -5.58 20.75 -3.87
C VAL A 167 -7.05 20.89 -4.24
N ARG A 168 -7.62 22.07 -4.11
CA ARG A 168 -9.02 22.37 -4.49
C ARG A 168 -9.27 22.08 -5.99
N THR A 169 -8.35 22.49 -6.85
CA THR A 169 -8.44 22.24 -8.29
C THR A 169 -8.43 20.75 -8.60
N VAL A 170 -7.52 20.00 -7.97
CA VAL A 170 -7.44 18.55 -8.14
C VAL A 170 -8.72 17.84 -7.67
N ILE A 171 -9.25 18.19 -6.51
CA ILE A 171 -10.51 17.62 -5.98
C ILE A 171 -11.71 17.87 -6.92
N ARG A 172 -11.76 19.04 -7.56
CA ARG A 172 -12.84 19.36 -8.51
C ARG A 172 -12.71 18.63 -9.84
N ALA A 173 -11.49 18.29 -10.22
CA ALA A 173 -11.19 17.69 -11.52
C ALA A 173 -11.04 16.17 -11.49
N SER A 174 -10.89 15.56 -10.31
CA SER A 174 -10.61 14.13 -10.15
C SER A 174 -11.38 13.50 -9.01
N HIS A 175 -11.68 12.21 -9.16
CA HIS A 175 -12.24 11.34 -8.13
C HIS A 175 -11.21 10.43 -7.46
N TYR A 176 -9.95 10.50 -7.88
CA TYR A 176 -8.89 9.66 -7.34
C TYR A 176 -8.54 10.04 -5.90
N PRO A 177 -8.18 9.08 -5.05
CA PRO A 177 -7.61 9.33 -3.74
C PRO A 177 -6.37 10.22 -3.83
N LEU A 178 -6.17 11.03 -2.80
CA LEU A 178 -5.11 12.03 -2.78
C LEU A 178 -4.00 11.66 -1.80
N ILE A 179 -2.78 12.02 -2.17
CA ILE A 179 -1.63 12.12 -1.29
C ILE A 179 -1.25 13.59 -1.24
N LEU A 180 -1.24 14.19 -0.06
CA LEU A 180 -0.79 15.57 0.13
C LEU A 180 0.66 15.56 0.57
N CYS A 181 1.54 16.16 -0.24
CA CYS A 181 2.99 16.04 -0.06
C CYS A 181 3.62 17.39 0.26
N THR A 182 3.89 17.61 1.55
CA THR A 182 4.69 18.70 2.10
C THR A 182 5.18 18.33 3.50
N LEU A 183 6.33 18.84 3.90
CA LEU A 183 6.87 18.71 5.25
C LEU A 183 6.54 19.88 6.15
N ASP A 184 5.91 20.93 5.63
CA ASP A 184 5.47 22.10 6.40
C ASP A 184 4.04 21.87 6.94
N PRO A 185 3.84 21.85 8.27
CA PRO A 185 2.52 21.66 8.86
C PRO A 185 1.49 22.75 8.51
N ALA A 186 1.91 23.99 8.31
CA ALA A 186 1.01 25.08 7.97
C ALA A 186 0.49 24.93 6.53
N VAL A 187 1.37 24.55 5.60
CA VAL A 187 1.01 24.24 4.22
C VAL A 187 0.12 22.98 4.17
N MET A 188 0.45 21.96 4.97
CA MET A 188 -0.38 20.74 5.07
C MET A 188 -1.79 21.07 5.57
N ALA A 189 -1.91 21.90 6.60
CA ALA A 189 -3.21 22.32 7.14
C ALA A 189 -4.09 22.99 6.08
N ALA A 190 -3.51 23.83 5.20
CA ALA A 190 -4.24 24.46 4.11
C ALA A 190 -4.75 23.43 3.08
N GLY A 191 -3.93 22.46 2.70
CA GLY A 191 -4.35 21.37 1.82
C GLY A 191 -5.46 20.50 2.43
N LEU A 192 -5.33 20.15 3.71
CA LEU A 192 -6.33 19.36 4.44
C LEU A 192 -7.66 20.12 4.63
N ALA A 193 -7.61 21.44 4.75
CA ALA A 193 -8.83 22.26 4.82
C ALA A 193 -9.69 22.13 3.56
N GLU A 194 -9.08 21.94 2.39
CA GLU A 194 -9.77 21.69 1.12
C GLU A 194 -10.21 20.22 0.98
N ALA A 195 -9.45 19.27 1.54
CA ALA A 195 -9.65 17.83 1.39
C ALA A 195 -10.41 17.19 2.57
N LYS A 196 -11.25 17.94 3.31
CA LYS A 196 -11.89 17.52 4.58
C LYS A 196 -12.55 16.15 4.56
N GLU A 197 -13.23 15.79 3.47
CA GLU A 197 -14.01 14.56 3.37
C GLU A 197 -13.31 13.48 2.51
N HIS A 198 -12.10 13.77 2.01
CA HIS A 198 -11.41 12.91 1.05
C HIS A 198 -10.43 11.94 1.72
N ARG A 199 -10.18 12.07 3.01
CA ARG A 199 -9.24 11.21 3.77
C ARG A 199 -7.94 10.96 3.03
N PRO A 200 -7.18 12.02 2.66
CA PRO A 200 -5.93 11.89 1.92
C PRO A 200 -4.82 11.27 2.78
N LEU A 201 -3.80 10.68 2.16
CA LEU A 201 -2.56 10.36 2.86
C LEU A 201 -1.77 11.65 3.10
N ILE A 202 -1.43 11.91 4.35
CA ILE A 202 -0.56 13.02 4.75
C ILE A 202 0.90 12.58 4.59
N TYR A 203 1.67 13.23 3.75
CA TYR A 203 3.10 13.01 3.59
C TYR A 203 3.89 14.29 3.93
N ALA A 204 4.66 14.34 5.04
CA ALA A 204 4.94 13.28 5.96
C ALA A 204 5.31 13.81 7.35
N ALA A 205 5.20 12.96 8.36
CA ALA A 205 5.80 13.18 9.67
C ALA A 205 7.30 12.83 9.64
N THR A 206 8.11 13.71 10.19
CA THR A 206 9.57 13.60 10.34
C THR A 206 9.97 13.84 11.80
N GLU A 207 11.25 13.72 12.13
CA GLU A 207 11.77 14.06 13.46
C GLU A 207 11.39 15.50 13.90
N SER A 208 11.36 16.44 12.97
CA SER A 208 11.16 17.86 13.28
C SER A 208 9.70 18.30 13.36
N ASN A 209 8.75 17.58 12.72
CA ASN A 209 7.36 18.03 12.56
C ASN A 209 6.32 16.99 13.01
N TRP A 210 6.75 15.85 13.57
CA TRP A 210 5.84 14.71 13.85
C TRP A 210 4.64 15.08 14.71
N LYS A 211 4.81 16.04 15.64
CA LYS A 211 3.75 16.41 16.57
C LYS A 211 2.62 17.14 15.85
N GLU A 212 2.95 18.18 15.09
CA GLU A 212 2.00 18.98 14.34
C GLU A 212 1.32 18.13 13.25
N MET A 213 2.08 17.25 12.57
CA MET A 213 1.52 16.33 11.59
C MET A 213 0.59 15.28 12.23
N ALA A 214 0.90 14.84 13.45
CA ALA A 214 0.04 13.95 14.22
C ALA A 214 -1.29 14.61 14.59
N ASP A 215 -1.25 15.86 15.07
CA ASP A 215 -2.45 16.64 15.40
C ASP A 215 -3.35 16.82 14.17
N LEU A 216 -2.76 17.08 13.00
CA LEU A 216 -3.49 17.17 11.73
C LEU A 216 -4.10 15.83 11.31
N ALA A 217 -3.33 14.75 11.43
CA ALA A 217 -3.80 13.40 11.08
C ALA A 217 -4.99 12.96 11.95
N LEU A 218 -4.95 13.24 13.26
CA LEU A 218 -6.03 12.96 14.19
C LEU A 218 -7.28 13.82 13.89
N ALA A 219 -7.09 15.12 13.68
CA ALA A 219 -8.19 16.05 13.38
C ALA A 219 -8.96 15.67 12.10
N HIS A 220 -8.25 15.20 11.08
CA HIS A 220 -8.82 14.82 9.78
C HIS A 220 -9.07 13.31 9.62
N LYS A 221 -8.74 12.50 10.64
CA LYS A 221 -8.82 11.02 10.59
C LYS A 221 -8.11 10.44 9.37
N ALA A 222 -7.01 11.07 8.98
CA ALA A 222 -6.26 10.76 7.77
C ALA A 222 -5.07 9.84 8.07
N PRO A 223 -4.70 8.94 7.16
CA PRO A 223 -3.48 8.16 7.28
C PRO A 223 -2.25 9.06 7.20
N LEU A 224 -1.18 8.69 7.90
CA LEU A 224 0.04 9.49 8.04
C LEU A 224 1.27 8.71 7.57
N ALA A 225 2.00 9.25 6.62
CA ALA A 225 3.32 8.74 6.25
C ALA A 225 4.37 9.16 7.28
N VAL A 226 5.27 8.24 7.62
CA VAL A 226 6.40 8.47 8.52
C VAL A 226 7.67 8.41 7.68
N PHE A 227 8.36 9.52 7.56
CA PHE A 227 9.55 9.67 6.74
C PHE A 227 10.80 9.80 7.61
N ALA A 228 11.65 8.79 7.55
CA ALA A 228 12.95 8.77 8.22
C ALA A 228 13.99 8.14 7.27
N PRO A 229 14.58 8.94 6.37
CA PRO A 229 15.43 8.45 5.32
C PRO A 229 16.69 7.80 5.87
N ASN A 230 16.93 6.54 5.52
CA ASN A 230 18.08 5.72 5.91
C ASN A 230 18.32 5.60 7.43
N ASP A 231 17.29 5.86 8.24
CA ASP A 231 17.36 5.69 9.71
C ASP A 231 16.17 4.86 10.22
N LEU A 232 16.37 3.54 10.27
CA LEU A 232 15.36 2.61 10.74
C LEU A 232 15.10 2.71 12.26
N ALA A 233 16.07 3.19 13.03
CA ALA A 233 15.90 3.39 14.47
C ALA A 233 14.99 4.59 14.74
N LEU A 234 15.21 5.70 14.05
CA LEU A 234 14.34 6.87 14.08
C LEU A 234 12.94 6.52 13.57
N LEU A 235 12.83 5.82 12.42
CA LEU A 235 11.56 5.39 11.86
C LEU A 235 10.73 4.60 12.90
N ARG A 236 11.37 3.63 13.55
CA ARG A 236 10.75 2.80 14.60
C ARG A 236 10.32 3.62 15.81
N SER A 237 11.12 4.60 16.22
CA SER A 237 10.84 5.51 17.35
C SER A 237 9.64 6.40 17.03
N LEU A 238 9.58 7.00 15.84
CA LEU A 238 8.46 7.81 15.37
C LEU A 238 7.16 6.99 15.31
N VAL A 239 7.19 5.80 14.74
CA VAL A 239 6.03 4.90 14.70
C VAL A 239 5.51 4.61 16.10
N LYS A 240 6.39 4.26 17.04
CA LYS A 240 6.00 4.00 18.44
C LYS A 240 5.35 5.23 19.08
N THR A 241 5.90 6.40 18.86
CA THR A 241 5.38 7.67 19.39
C THR A 241 4.00 7.98 18.79
N LEU A 242 3.85 7.90 17.47
CA LEU A 242 2.59 8.17 16.78
C LEU A 242 1.46 7.21 17.16
N LEU A 243 1.78 5.93 17.36
CA LEU A 243 0.83 4.95 17.91
C LEU A 243 0.39 5.31 19.32
N SER A 244 1.31 5.80 20.16
CA SER A 244 0.99 6.26 21.52
C SER A 244 0.11 7.51 21.52
N CYS A 245 0.18 8.34 20.46
CA CYS A 245 -0.72 9.47 20.24
C CYS A 245 -2.10 9.04 19.70
N GLY A 246 -2.31 7.76 19.38
CA GLY A 246 -3.60 7.23 18.90
C GLY A 246 -3.72 7.10 17.38
N ILE A 247 -2.68 7.41 16.61
CA ILE A 247 -2.68 7.24 15.15
C ILE A 247 -2.48 5.76 14.82
N GLN A 248 -3.43 5.15 14.13
CA GLN A 248 -3.39 3.73 13.79
C GLN A 248 -2.99 3.46 12.33
N ASP A 249 -3.30 4.39 11.43
CA ASP A 249 -3.08 4.26 9.99
C ASP A 249 -1.78 4.96 9.59
N LEU A 250 -0.68 4.20 9.66
CA LEU A 250 0.66 4.69 9.32
C LEU A 250 1.15 4.05 8.01
N VAL A 251 1.98 4.79 7.29
CA VAL A 251 2.69 4.33 6.08
C VAL A 251 4.17 4.65 6.26
N LEU A 252 5.06 3.70 6.01
CA LEU A 252 6.49 3.88 6.27
C LEU A 252 7.23 4.27 5.00
N ASP A 253 8.02 5.32 5.08
CA ASP A 253 8.97 5.73 4.04
C ASP A 253 10.40 5.78 4.63
N PRO A 254 11.20 4.75 4.39
CA PRO A 254 12.61 4.72 4.80
C PRO A 254 13.53 5.51 3.87
N GLY A 255 12.99 6.26 2.93
CA GLY A 255 13.69 6.95 1.87
C GLY A 255 13.85 6.10 0.60
N THR A 256 13.68 6.76 -0.54
CA THR A 256 13.98 6.19 -1.86
C THR A 256 15.21 6.88 -2.42
N PHE A 257 16.35 6.21 -2.31
CA PHE A 257 17.61 6.64 -2.89
C PHE A 257 17.80 5.96 -4.23
N VAL A 258 18.39 6.69 -5.16
CA VAL A 258 18.59 6.21 -6.53
C VAL A 258 20.10 6.03 -6.81
N GLU A 259 20.44 5.42 -7.91
CA GLU A 259 21.82 5.21 -8.36
C GLU A 259 22.67 4.49 -7.29
N GLU A 260 23.72 5.15 -6.80
CA GLU A 260 24.62 4.58 -5.78
C GLU A 260 23.89 4.29 -4.46
N GLY A 261 22.81 5.00 -4.15
CA GLY A 261 21.99 4.79 -2.96
C GLY A 261 20.92 3.70 -3.09
N LEU A 262 20.70 3.15 -4.28
CA LEU A 262 19.68 2.11 -4.49
C LEU A 262 19.88 0.85 -3.64
N PRO A 263 21.11 0.37 -3.38
CA PRO A 263 21.34 -0.74 -2.45
C PRO A 263 20.82 -0.47 -1.03
N ASP A 264 20.97 0.76 -0.52
CA ASP A 264 20.47 1.14 0.81
C ASP A 264 18.95 1.13 0.85
N THR A 265 18.30 1.64 -0.21
CA THR A 265 16.86 1.55 -0.37
C THR A 265 16.37 0.09 -0.32
N ILE A 266 16.99 -0.80 -1.08
CA ILE A 266 16.67 -2.22 -1.11
C ILE A 266 16.87 -2.86 0.27
N ALA A 267 17.98 -2.55 0.94
CA ALA A 267 18.31 -3.06 2.26
C ALA A 267 17.27 -2.64 3.31
N ASN A 268 16.90 -1.36 3.33
CA ASN A 268 15.91 -0.81 4.26
C ASN A 268 14.52 -1.44 4.07
N PHE A 269 14.03 -1.50 2.83
CA PHE A 269 12.74 -2.14 2.51
C PHE A 269 12.72 -3.62 2.90
N THR A 270 13.83 -4.32 2.63
CA THR A 270 13.97 -5.75 2.97
C THR A 270 14.02 -5.94 4.48
N ALA A 271 14.77 -5.11 5.22
CA ALA A 271 14.90 -5.19 6.67
C ALA A 271 13.55 -4.96 7.36
N ILE A 272 12.81 -3.91 6.99
CA ILE A 272 11.49 -3.61 7.53
C ILE A 272 10.52 -4.77 7.26
N ARG A 273 10.44 -5.24 6.02
CA ARG A 273 9.53 -6.32 5.66
C ARG A 273 9.90 -7.65 6.34
N ALA A 274 11.21 -7.93 6.50
CA ALA A 274 11.66 -9.11 7.24
C ALA A 274 11.34 -9.02 8.73
N ALA A 275 11.50 -7.83 9.34
CA ALA A 275 11.13 -7.61 10.73
C ALA A 275 9.61 -7.82 10.93
N ALA A 276 8.77 -7.25 10.07
CA ALA A 276 7.32 -7.43 10.15
C ALA A 276 6.89 -8.89 9.93
N CYS A 277 7.33 -9.53 8.83
CA CYS A 277 6.78 -10.83 8.41
C CYS A 277 7.46 -12.05 9.06
N LYS A 278 8.74 -11.95 9.48
CA LYS A 278 9.47 -13.08 10.09
C LYS A 278 9.61 -12.94 11.60
N GLN A 279 9.77 -11.70 12.09
CA GLN A 279 9.98 -11.44 13.51
C GLN A 279 8.69 -10.97 14.20
N PHE A 280 7.65 -10.66 13.40
CA PHE A 280 6.37 -10.09 13.87
C PHE A 280 6.55 -8.79 14.67
N ASP A 281 7.51 -7.95 14.26
CA ASP A 281 7.69 -6.63 14.84
C ASP A 281 6.53 -5.71 14.39
N GLU A 282 5.62 -5.46 15.30
CA GLU A 282 4.41 -4.67 15.05
C GLU A 282 4.72 -3.20 14.72
N LEU A 283 5.88 -2.68 15.11
CA LEU A 283 6.29 -1.31 14.80
C LEU A 283 6.74 -1.16 13.34
N PHE A 284 7.13 -2.26 12.69
CA PHE A 284 7.41 -2.31 11.26
C PHE A 284 6.26 -2.93 10.43
N GLY A 285 5.17 -3.31 11.09
CA GLY A 285 4.00 -3.93 10.49
C GLY A 285 3.06 -2.96 9.76
N PHE A 286 3.61 -2.04 8.95
CA PHE A 286 2.86 -1.06 8.17
C PHE A 286 3.24 -1.10 6.69
N PRO A 287 2.36 -0.56 5.80
CA PRO A 287 2.67 -0.45 4.38
C PRO A 287 3.95 0.37 4.11
N LEU A 288 4.70 -0.03 3.09
CA LEU A 288 5.90 0.65 2.63
C LEU A 288 5.60 1.54 1.42
N LEU A 289 6.01 2.79 1.50
CA LEU A 289 5.93 3.77 0.42
C LEU A 289 7.27 3.86 -0.30
N GLY A 290 7.24 3.69 -1.62
CA GLY A 290 8.37 3.99 -2.51
C GLY A 290 8.09 5.26 -3.31
N VAL A 291 9.12 6.09 -3.50
CA VAL A 291 9.02 7.37 -4.19
C VAL A 291 9.99 7.44 -5.37
N PRO A 292 9.76 6.66 -6.47
CA PRO A 292 10.60 6.73 -7.68
C PRO A 292 10.70 8.13 -8.29
N LEU A 293 9.73 9.00 -8.02
CA LEU A 293 9.74 10.42 -8.36
C LEU A 293 11.05 11.13 -7.98
N THR A 294 11.78 10.64 -6.97
CA THR A 294 13.07 11.24 -6.53
C THR A 294 14.11 11.31 -7.63
N VAL A 295 14.03 10.48 -8.68
CA VAL A 295 14.95 10.55 -9.83
C VAL A 295 14.84 11.88 -10.60
N TRP A 296 13.71 12.58 -10.48
CA TRP A 296 13.44 13.85 -11.16
C TRP A 296 13.92 15.08 -10.37
N THR A 297 14.46 14.86 -9.17
CA THR A 297 14.89 15.97 -8.29
C THR A 297 16.40 16.18 -8.36
N GLY A 298 16.80 17.44 -8.67
CA GLY A 298 18.18 17.86 -8.52
C GLY A 298 19.16 17.35 -9.59
N THR A 299 18.68 16.96 -10.77
CA THR A 299 19.55 16.49 -11.86
C THR A 299 19.28 17.21 -13.19
N GLU A 300 20.34 17.40 -14.01
CA GLU A 300 20.27 17.98 -15.36
C GLU A 300 20.30 16.90 -16.46
N LEU A 301 19.77 15.72 -16.18
CA LEU A 301 19.74 14.62 -17.14
C LEU A 301 18.58 14.79 -18.13
N SER A 302 18.69 14.14 -19.30
CA SER A 302 17.59 14.14 -20.25
C SER A 302 16.38 13.37 -19.74
N ASP A 303 15.19 13.79 -20.14
CA ASP A 303 13.91 13.15 -19.75
C ASP A 303 13.91 11.64 -19.98
N ASP A 304 14.45 11.16 -21.10
CA ASP A 304 14.49 9.73 -21.40
C ASP A 304 15.34 8.94 -20.39
N VAL A 305 16.45 9.53 -19.91
CA VAL A 305 17.27 8.92 -18.86
C VAL A 305 16.53 8.93 -17.52
N LEU A 306 15.87 10.03 -17.18
CA LEU A 306 15.07 10.14 -15.96
C LEU A 306 13.90 9.13 -15.96
N LYS A 307 13.17 9.00 -17.06
CA LYS A 307 12.11 8.02 -17.26
C LYS A 307 12.63 6.59 -17.11
N TRP A 308 13.79 6.29 -17.68
CA TRP A 308 14.39 4.96 -17.56
C TRP A 308 14.80 4.65 -16.12
N ARG A 309 15.40 5.61 -15.42
CA ARG A 309 15.76 5.48 -14.00
C ARG A 309 14.52 5.32 -13.10
N GLU A 310 13.48 6.08 -13.38
CA GLU A 310 12.20 5.97 -12.67
C GLU A 310 11.60 4.58 -12.83
N THR A 311 11.58 4.05 -14.08
CA THR A 311 11.10 2.70 -14.37
C THR A 311 11.89 1.64 -13.62
N LEU A 312 13.23 1.73 -13.63
CA LEU A 312 14.11 0.80 -12.92
C LEU A 312 13.85 0.85 -11.41
N THR A 313 13.86 2.05 -10.83
CA THR A 313 13.64 2.25 -9.40
C THR A 313 12.27 1.73 -8.98
N ALA A 314 11.21 2.07 -9.71
CA ALA A 314 9.86 1.60 -9.45
C ALA A 314 9.76 0.06 -9.52
N SER A 315 10.38 -0.56 -10.53
CA SER A 315 10.40 -2.02 -10.69
C SER A 315 11.12 -2.71 -9.53
N VAL A 316 12.25 -2.18 -9.09
CA VAL A 316 12.99 -2.70 -7.93
C VAL A 316 12.17 -2.56 -6.66
N LEU A 317 11.60 -1.39 -6.39
CA LEU A 317 10.78 -1.15 -5.20
C LEU A 317 9.54 -2.04 -5.16
N LEU A 318 8.86 -2.18 -6.30
CA LEU A 318 7.69 -3.06 -6.39
C LEU A 318 8.05 -4.52 -6.12
N SER A 319 9.17 -5.00 -6.66
CA SER A 319 9.66 -6.36 -6.38
C SER A 319 10.23 -6.50 -4.95
N ARG A 320 10.62 -5.40 -4.32
CA ARG A 320 11.18 -5.29 -2.97
C ARG A 320 10.23 -4.60 -2.00
N TYR A 321 8.96 -4.99 -2.07
CA TYR A 321 7.97 -4.81 -1.00
C TYR A 321 7.26 -3.46 -0.92
N ALA A 322 7.40 -2.55 -1.88
CA ALA A 322 6.59 -1.32 -1.88
C ALA A 322 5.09 -1.66 -1.96
N ASP A 323 4.31 -1.07 -1.09
CA ASP A 323 2.85 -1.20 -1.03
C ASP A 323 2.13 -0.01 -1.68
N LEU A 324 2.86 1.07 -1.95
CA LEU A 324 2.43 2.26 -2.66
C LEU A 324 3.63 2.86 -3.39
N LEU A 325 3.43 3.35 -4.62
CA LEU A 325 4.44 4.07 -5.38
C LEU A 325 3.95 5.48 -5.72
N ILE A 326 4.84 6.48 -5.59
CA ILE A 326 4.63 7.82 -6.14
C ILE A 326 5.61 8.01 -7.30
N MET A 327 5.06 8.19 -8.51
CA MET A 327 5.79 8.31 -9.76
C MET A 327 5.47 9.64 -10.45
N HIS A 328 6.31 10.02 -11.42
CA HIS A 328 6.13 11.24 -12.20
C HIS A 328 5.65 10.97 -13.62
N SER A 329 6.32 10.06 -14.33
CA SER A 329 6.07 9.83 -15.75
C SER A 329 4.70 9.22 -16.02
N LEU A 330 4.07 9.66 -17.12
CA LEU A 330 2.83 9.10 -17.67
C LEU A 330 3.07 8.25 -18.91
N ASP A 331 4.32 8.06 -19.31
CA ASP A 331 4.65 7.24 -20.48
C ASP A 331 4.32 5.77 -20.25
N GLY A 332 3.63 5.16 -21.21
CA GLY A 332 3.18 3.77 -21.09
C GLY A 332 4.31 2.77 -20.84
N TRP A 333 5.47 2.95 -21.49
CA TRP A 333 6.62 2.05 -21.29
C TRP A 333 7.26 2.17 -19.89
N VAL A 334 7.09 3.32 -19.21
CA VAL A 334 7.50 3.52 -17.81
C VAL A 334 6.53 2.83 -16.86
N LEU A 335 5.23 2.96 -17.10
CA LEU A 335 4.17 2.52 -16.19
C LEU A 335 3.78 1.05 -16.35
N LEU A 336 3.77 0.53 -17.59
CA LEU A 336 3.28 -0.83 -17.87
C LEU A 336 4.00 -1.93 -17.10
N PRO A 337 5.34 -1.94 -16.94
CA PRO A 337 6.00 -2.96 -16.14
C PRO A 337 5.46 -3.04 -14.70
N GLN A 338 5.27 -1.89 -14.05
CA GLN A 338 4.76 -1.78 -12.69
C GLN A 338 3.29 -2.19 -12.59
N LEU A 339 2.48 -1.73 -13.53
CA LEU A 339 1.06 -2.06 -13.59
C LEU A 339 0.80 -3.54 -13.81
N ILE A 340 1.68 -4.23 -14.54
CA ILE A 340 1.59 -5.67 -14.76
C ILE A 340 2.11 -6.44 -13.54
N TRP A 341 3.28 -6.10 -13.03
CA TRP A 341 3.94 -6.82 -11.95
C TRP A 341 3.18 -6.77 -10.62
N ARG A 342 2.45 -5.70 -10.35
CA ARG A 342 1.64 -5.60 -9.12
C ARG A 342 0.58 -6.70 -8.98
N PHE A 343 0.20 -7.35 -10.07
CA PHE A 343 -0.79 -8.43 -10.06
C PHE A 343 -0.18 -9.84 -9.97
N ASN A 344 1.11 -9.99 -9.68
CA ASN A 344 1.79 -11.27 -9.58
C ASN A 344 1.79 -12.13 -10.86
N LEU A 345 1.63 -11.53 -12.03
CA LEU A 345 1.55 -12.25 -13.31
C LEU A 345 2.76 -13.17 -13.58
N TYR A 346 3.91 -12.87 -13.00
CA TYR A 346 5.17 -13.58 -13.23
C TYR A 346 5.76 -14.22 -11.96
N THR A 347 5.06 -14.18 -10.82
CA THR A 347 5.64 -14.60 -9.54
C THR A 347 5.27 -16.01 -9.14
N ASP A 348 4.13 -16.53 -9.56
CA ASP A 348 3.75 -17.92 -9.40
C ASP A 348 3.00 -18.43 -10.65
N PRO A 349 3.69 -19.06 -11.60
CA PRO A 349 3.06 -19.62 -12.80
C PRO A 349 2.05 -20.74 -12.48
N ARG A 350 2.11 -21.33 -11.28
CA ARG A 350 1.17 -22.38 -10.85
C ARG A 350 -0.16 -21.80 -10.36
N LYS A 351 -0.16 -20.55 -9.93
CA LYS A 351 -1.35 -19.82 -9.46
C LYS A 351 -1.38 -18.43 -10.06
N PRO A 352 -1.64 -18.29 -11.36
CA PRO A 352 -1.75 -16.98 -11.99
C PRO A 352 -3.03 -16.28 -11.51
N VAL A 353 -2.94 -15.57 -10.38
CA VAL A 353 -4.08 -14.88 -9.72
C VAL A 353 -4.76 -13.81 -10.57
N SER A 354 -4.15 -13.42 -11.67
CA SER A 354 -4.66 -12.38 -12.57
C SER A 354 -5.32 -12.91 -13.83
N VAL A 355 -5.33 -14.23 -14.05
CA VAL A 355 -5.94 -14.87 -15.21
C VAL A 355 -6.88 -15.95 -14.70
N GLU A 356 -8.16 -15.86 -15.07
CA GLU A 356 -9.12 -16.90 -14.78
C GLU A 356 -8.73 -18.20 -15.50
N ALA A 357 -9.01 -19.34 -14.86
CA ALA A 357 -8.79 -20.64 -15.46
C ALA A 357 -9.64 -20.77 -16.75
N GLY A 358 -9.01 -21.21 -17.83
CA GLY A 358 -9.67 -21.42 -19.11
C GLY A 358 -8.72 -21.28 -20.28
N VAL A 359 -9.18 -21.67 -21.46
CA VAL A 359 -8.45 -21.46 -22.72
C VAL A 359 -8.84 -20.09 -23.25
N ARG A 360 -7.86 -19.19 -23.40
CA ARG A 360 -8.06 -17.86 -24.00
C ARG A 360 -7.14 -17.73 -25.20
N THR A 361 -7.71 -17.28 -26.33
CA THR A 361 -6.96 -17.01 -27.54
C THR A 361 -6.69 -15.52 -27.64
N PHE A 362 -5.42 -15.12 -27.70
CA PHE A 362 -4.99 -13.73 -27.88
C PHE A 362 -4.39 -13.56 -29.27
N GLY A 363 -4.88 -12.58 -30.02
CA GLY A 363 -4.45 -12.29 -31.37
C GLY A 363 -5.16 -13.14 -32.44
N ARG A 364 -4.83 -12.88 -33.69
CA ARG A 364 -5.27 -13.73 -34.81
C ARG A 364 -4.39 -14.97 -34.84
N PRO A 365 -4.98 -16.17 -35.07
CA PRO A 365 -4.15 -17.35 -35.38
C PRO A 365 -3.26 -16.98 -36.57
N ARG A 366 -1.96 -17.25 -36.46
CA ARG A 366 -1.07 -17.18 -37.62
C ARG A 366 -1.63 -18.17 -38.64
N SER A 367 -2.05 -17.66 -39.80
CA SER A 367 -2.31 -18.53 -40.94
C SER A 367 -1.02 -19.29 -41.18
N GLU A 368 -1.11 -20.61 -41.21
CA GLU A 368 -0.05 -21.44 -41.72
C GLU A 368 0.14 -21.06 -43.18
N GLU A 369 1.12 -20.21 -43.44
CA GLU A 369 1.66 -20.03 -44.79
C GLU A 369 2.52 -21.25 -45.06
N HIS A 370 2.00 -22.09 -45.93
CA HIS A 370 2.75 -23.15 -46.58
C HIS A 370 3.69 -22.57 -47.66
#